data_cceb3e33db14f624cc9ae2bbaf535f45
#
_entry.id   cceb3e33db14f624cc9ae2bbaf535f45
#
_cell.length_a   1.000
_cell.length_b   1.000
_cell.length_c   1.000
_cell.angle_alpha   90.00
_cell.angle_beta   90.00
_cell.angle_gamma   90.00
#
_symmetry.space_group_name_H-M   'P 1'
#
loop_
_entity.id
_entity.type
_entity.pdbx_description
1 polymer ?
#
loop_
_entity_poly.entity_id
_entity_poly.type
_entity_poly.pdbx_seq_one_letter_code
_entity_poly.pdbx_strand_id
1 'polypeptide(L)'
;MKEILAQVFRFDLAGILSLLCLLLCIIASLVKGKNMKLILFLVFGSNLSIALSYLIDGQGINGAASCFIGAAQSIINYFFESKGKPLPKWLIGIYMAAFVVVNLVVGMSGGFDPLCLLAIAACLTFVMEIGQENGAKYRFWVICNSVLWCTYDILSKA
;
A
#
# COMPACT_ATOMS: atom_id res chain seq x y z
N MET A 1 13.14 4.76 22.76
CA MET A 1 11.67 4.70 22.90
C MET A 1 11.01 6.07 22.75
N LYS A 2 11.47 7.14 23.45
CA LYS A 2 10.92 8.52 23.30
C LYS A 2 11.14 9.09 21.89
N GLU A 3 12.28 8.83 21.24
CA GLU A 3 12.57 9.31 19.88
C GLU A 3 11.71 8.60 18.83
N ILE A 4 11.48 7.29 18.98
CA ILE A 4 10.57 6.51 18.10
C ILE A 4 9.14 7.04 18.22
N LEU A 5 8.66 7.30 19.45
CA LEU A 5 7.34 7.89 19.66
C LEU A 5 7.23 9.31 19.09
N ALA A 6 8.29 10.12 19.17
CA ALA A 6 8.32 11.45 18.58
C ALA A 6 8.31 11.42 17.05
N GLN A 7 8.91 10.40 16.42
CA GLN A 7 8.82 10.17 14.98
C GLN A 7 7.42 9.71 14.54
N VAL A 8 6.78 8.83 15.31
CA VAL A 8 5.43 8.32 15.01
C VAL A 8 4.36 9.42 15.18
N PHE A 9 4.55 10.36 16.11
CA PHE A 9 3.62 11.48 16.36
C PHE A 9 4.15 12.80 15.84
N ARG A 10 4.65 12.83 14.62
CA ARG A 10 4.98 14.09 13.93
C ARG A 10 3.68 14.82 13.60
N PHE A 11 3.52 16.05 14.12
CA PHE A 11 2.38 16.92 13.80
C PHE A 11 2.63 17.83 12.59
N ASP A 12 3.59 17.46 11.73
CA ASP A 12 3.75 18.05 10.41
C ASP A 12 2.78 17.43 9.40
N LEU A 13 2.73 18.02 8.20
CA LEU A 13 1.79 17.57 7.16
C LEU A 13 2.01 16.09 6.76
N ALA A 14 3.26 15.63 6.70
CA ALA A 14 3.59 14.25 6.39
C ALA A 14 3.08 13.29 7.48
N GLY A 15 3.31 13.61 8.75
CA GLY A 15 2.81 12.84 9.89
C GLY A 15 1.29 12.79 9.95
N ILE A 16 0.59 13.89 9.64
CA ILE A 16 -0.88 13.91 9.57
C ILE A 16 -1.37 12.99 8.46
N LEU A 17 -0.74 13.00 7.28
CA LEU A 17 -1.09 12.12 6.17
C LEU A 17 -0.82 10.64 6.49
N SER A 18 0.26 10.33 7.20
CA SER A 18 0.56 8.98 7.67
C SER A 18 -0.47 8.48 8.69
N LEU A 19 -0.89 9.33 9.63
CA LEU A 19 -1.96 9.01 10.58
C LEU A 19 -3.30 8.81 9.86
N LEU A 20 -3.61 9.62 8.87
CA LEU A 20 -4.80 9.45 8.03
C LEU A 20 -4.77 8.10 7.29
N CYS A 21 -3.63 7.73 6.70
CA CYS A 21 -3.43 6.42 6.10
C CYS A 21 -3.74 5.31 7.10
N LEU A 22 -3.15 5.36 8.30
CA LEU A 22 -3.36 4.35 9.34
C LEU A 22 -4.84 4.24 9.72
N LEU A 23 -5.53 5.36 9.92
CA LEU A 23 -6.96 5.37 10.25
C LEU A 23 -7.80 4.74 9.14
N LEU A 24 -7.52 5.08 7.88
CA LEU A 24 -8.23 4.51 6.73
C LEU A 24 -8.00 3.00 6.61
N CYS A 25 -6.78 2.52 6.86
CA CYS A 25 -6.44 1.09 6.88
C CYS A 25 -7.19 0.35 8.00
N ILE A 26 -7.24 0.93 9.21
CA ILE A 26 -7.98 0.34 10.34
C ILE A 26 -9.47 0.25 9.98
N ILE A 27 -10.07 1.33 9.48
CA ILE A 27 -11.49 1.33 9.09
C ILE A 27 -11.75 0.29 7.98
N ALA A 28 -10.90 0.22 6.95
CA ALA A 28 -11.02 -0.77 5.88
C ALA A 28 -10.99 -2.21 6.43
N SER A 29 -10.12 -2.48 7.41
CA SER A 29 -9.98 -3.81 8.03
C SER A 29 -11.18 -4.18 8.92
N LEU A 30 -11.86 -3.18 9.50
CA LEU A 30 -13.05 -3.37 10.34
C LEU A 30 -14.34 -3.51 9.50
N VAL A 31 -14.35 -3.05 8.25
CA VAL A 31 -15.50 -3.21 7.37
C VAL A 31 -15.80 -4.69 7.17
N LYS A 32 -17.02 -5.11 7.50
CA LYS A 32 -17.45 -6.51 7.32
C LYS A 32 -17.50 -6.84 5.83
N GLY A 33 -16.88 -7.97 5.45
CA GLY A 33 -16.47 -8.42 4.14
C GLY A 33 -17.48 -8.51 2.98
N LYS A 34 -18.64 -7.84 3.06
CA LYS A 34 -19.59 -7.72 1.95
C LYS A 34 -19.58 -6.34 1.27
N ASN A 35 -18.86 -5.37 1.83
CA ASN A 35 -18.81 -4.02 1.24
C ASN A 35 -17.43 -3.76 0.62
N MET A 36 -17.08 -4.56 -0.38
CA MET A 36 -15.78 -4.47 -1.06
C MET A 36 -15.56 -3.10 -1.69
N LYS A 37 -16.63 -2.44 -2.17
CA LYS A 37 -16.56 -1.07 -2.70
C LYS A 37 -16.03 -0.08 -1.67
N LEU A 38 -16.54 -0.14 -0.44
CA LEU A 38 -16.09 0.75 0.64
C LEU A 38 -14.64 0.44 1.02
N ILE A 39 -14.25 -0.84 1.10
CA ILE A 39 -12.88 -1.25 1.37
C ILE A 39 -11.94 -0.67 0.30
N LEU A 40 -12.24 -0.88 -0.98
CA LEU A 40 -11.41 -0.38 -2.09
C LEU A 40 -11.28 1.15 -2.10
N PHE A 41 -12.36 1.86 -1.78
CA PHE A 41 -12.34 3.32 -1.66
C PHE A 41 -11.46 3.80 -0.49
N LEU A 42 -11.56 3.15 0.68
CA LEU A 42 -10.72 3.45 1.85
C LEU A 42 -9.25 3.12 1.57
N VAL A 43 -8.96 1.99 0.91
CA VAL A 43 -7.60 1.60 0.51
C VAL A 43 -7.03 2.57 -0.53
N PHE A 44 -7.84 3.06 -1.48
CA PHE A 44 -7.43 4.13 -2.38
C PHE A 44 -6.99 5.39 -1.62
N GLY A 45 -7.83 5.87 -0.69
CA GLY A 45 -7.52 7.04 0.13
C GLY A 45 -6.28 6.85 1.00
N SER A 46 -6.12 5.67 1.59
CA SER A 46 -4.96 5.28 2.38
C SER A 46 -3.67 5.33 1.57
N ASN A 47 -3.64 4.65 0.41
CA ASN A 47 -2.46 4.65 -0.46
C ASN A 47 -2.11 6.05 -0.97
N LEU A 48 -3.11 6.87 -1.30
CA LEU A 48 -2.88 8.25 -1.74
C LEU A 48 -2.28 9.10 -0.60
N SER A 49 -2.81 8.96 0.62
CA SER A 49 -2.31 9.71 1.78
C SER A 49 -0.86 9.36 2.08
N ILE A 50 -0.49 8.09 2.11
CA ILE A 50 0.89 7.68 2.42
C ILE A 50 1.84 8.02 1.27
N ALA A 51 1.41 7.94 0.00
CA ALA A 51 2.20 8.36 -1.15
C ALA A 51 2.59 9.84 -1.05
N LEU A 52 1.62 10.70 -0.69
CA LEU A 52 1.85 12.13 -0.48
C LEU A 52 2.77 12.38 0.71
N SER A 53 2.62 11.62 1.80
CA SER A 53 3.51 11.70 2.96
C SER A 53 4.96 11.44 2.57
N TYR A 54 5.24 10.34 1.85
CA TYR A 54 6.60 10.03 1.36
C TYR A 54 7.18 11.11 0.46
N LEU A 55 6.36 11.73 -0.42
CA LEU A 55 6.82 12.83 -1.27
C LEU A 55 7.19 14.09 -0.47
N ILE A 56 6.41 14.40 0.58
CA ILE A 56 6.65 15.57 1.43
C ILE A 56 7.91 15.38 2.27
N ASP A 57 8.12 14.19 2.81
CA ASP A 57 9.32 13.86 3.58
C ASP A 57 10.58 13.78 2.73
N GLY A 58 10.45 13.67 1.39
CA GLY A 58 11.58 13.52 0.47
C GLY A 58 12.36 12.21 0.65
N GLN A 59 11.83 11.30 1.46
CA GLN A 59 12.40 9.99 1.73
C GLN A 59 11.44 8.92 1.21
N GLY A 60 12.00 7.85 0.64
CA GLY A 60 11.16 6.71 0.24
C GLY A 60 10.45 6.87 -1.11
N ILE A 61 11.13 7.38 -2.15
CA ILE A 61 10.58 7.48 -3.52
C ILE A 61 10.01 6.13 -4.00
N ASN A 62 10.62 5.00 -3.63
CA ASN A 62 10.10 3.65 -3.88
C ASN A 62 8.73 3.44 -3.22
N GLY A 63 8.60 3.83 -1.96
CA GLY A 63 7.34 3.76 -1.21
C GLY A 63 6.27 4.62 -1.88
N ALA A 64 6.58 5.88 -2.22
CA ALA A 64 5.66 6.78 -2.91
C ALA A 64 5.17 6.20 -4.24
N ALA A 65 6.09 5.74 -5.10
CA ALA A 65 5.76 5.15 -6.40
C ALA A 65 4.87 3.91 -6.26
N SER A 66 5.19 3.01 -5.33
CA SER A 66 4.39 1.82 -5.03
C SER A 66 3.00 2.19 -4.54
N CYS A 67 2.88 3.16 -3.65
CA CYS A 67 1.59 3.60 -3.12
C CYS A 67 0.73 4.29 -4.19
N PHE A 68 1.31 5.04 -5.14
CA PHE A 68 0.56 5.57 -6.28
C PHE A 68 0.01 4.46 -7.20
N ILE A 69 0.81 3.41 -7.47
CA ILE A 69 0.31 2.24 -8.22
C ILE A 69 -0.81 1.56 -7.44
N GLY A 70 -0.65 1.39 -6.11
CA GLY A 70 -1.66 0.81 -5.24
C GLY A 70 -2.97 1.61 -5.22
N ALA A 71 -2.88 2.95 -5.21
CA ALA A 71 -4.03 3.82 -5.34
C ALA A 71 -4.72 3.64 -6.70
N ALA A 72 -3.96 3.66 -7.80
CA ALA A 72 -4.50 3.43 -9.14
C ALA A 72 -5.18 2.06 -9.26
N GLN A 73 -4.55 1.00 -8.72
CA GLN A 73 -5.14 -0.34 -8.68
C GLN A 73 -6.45 -0.35 -7.90
N SER A 74 -6.48 0.28 -6.72
CA SER A 74 -7.67 0.29 -5.86
C SER A 74 -8.86 0.99 -6.53
N ILE A 75 -8.63 2.11 -7.22
CA ILE A 75 -9.70 2.84 -7.91
C ILE A 75 -10.18 2.07 -9.16
N ILE A 76 -9.29 1.42 -9.89
CA ILE A 76 -9.67 0.58 -11.03
C ILE A 76 -10.53 -0.61 -10.53
N ASN A 77 -10.09 -1.30 -9.48
CA ASN A 77 -10.84 -2.40 -8.87
C ASN A 77 -12.20 -1.93 -8.36
N TYR A 78 -12.29 -0.73 -7.77
CA TYR A 78 -13.55 -0.11 -7.37
C TYR A 78 -14.53 0.05 -8.54
N PHE A 79 -14.05 0.46 -9.72
CA PHE A 79 -14.91 0.58 -10.90
C PHE A 79 -15.41 -0.77 -11.40
N PHE A 80 -14.58 -1.82 -11.38
CA PHE A 80 -15.04 -3.17 -11.72
C PHE A 80 -16.09 -3.68 -10.73
N GLU A 81 -15.83 -3.56 -9.44
CA GLU A 81 -16.75 -3.94 -8.37
C GLU A 81 -18.06 -3.15 -8.43
N SER A 82 -17.99 -1.85 -8.76
CA SER A 82 -19.17 -0.99 -8.89
C SER A 82 -20.09 -1.40 -10.04
N LYS A 83 -19.51 -1.98 -11.10
CA LYS A 83 -20.23 -2.52 -12.25
C LYS A 83 -20.65 -3.98 -12.06
N GLY A 84 -20.36 -4.58 -10.91
CA GLY A 84 -20.61 -6.01 -10.65
C GLY A 84 -19.84 -6.94 -11.58
N LYS A 85 -18.69 -6.50 -12.09
CA LYS A 85 -17.85 -7.28 -13.01
C LYS A 85 -16.66 -7.85 -12.27
N PRO A 86 -16.31 -9.14 -12.46
CA PRO A 86 -15.10 -9.71 -11.89
C PRO A 86 -13.85 -9.04 -12.48
N LEU A 87 -12.82 -8.92 -11.65
CA LEU A 87 -11.53 -8.38 -12.09
C LEU A 87 -10.88 -9.34 -13.10
N PRO A 88 -10.49 -8.87 -14.29
CA PRO A 88 -9.83 -9.71 -15.27
C PRO A 88 -8.48 -10.22 -14.77
N LYS A 89 -8.19 -11.51 -14.92
CA LYS A 89 -6.93 -12.11 -14.46
C LYS A 89 -5.68 -11.49 -15.09
N TRP A 90 -5.77 -11.07 -16.36
CA TRP A 90 -4.65 -10.39 -17.03
C TRP A 90 -4.29 -9.07 -16.37
N LEU A 91 -5.28 -8.36 -15.80
CA LEU A 91 -5.07 -7.09 -15.09
C LEU A 91 -4.27 -7.29 -13.79
N ILE A 92 -4.52 -8.41 -13.09
CA ILE A 92 -3.71 -8.81 -11.92
C ILE A 92 -2.24 -8.99 -12.33
N GLY A 93 -1.99 -9.65 -13.47
CA GLY A 93 -0.64 -9.80 -14.02
C GLY A 93 0.03 -8.45 -14.36
N ILE A 94 -0.73 -7.50 -14.90
CA ILE A 94 -0.23 -6.14 -15.17
C ILE A 94 0.14 -5.44 -13.86
N TYR A 95 -0.68 -5.51 -12.82
CA TYR A 95 -0.37 -4.91 -11.53
C TYR A 95 0.92 -5.50 -10.94
N MET A 96 1.05 -6.84 -10.93
CA MET A 96 2.27 -7.50 -10.44
C MET A 96 3.50 -7.04 -11.23
N ALA A 97 3.41 -7.01 -12.56
CA ALA A 97 4.51 -6.54 -13.42
C ALA A 97 4.85 -5.08 -13.16
N ALA A 98 3.85 -4.19 -13.03
CA ALA A 98 4.06 -2.78 -12.75
C ALA A 98 4.79 -2.57 -11.42
N PHE A 99 4.38 -3.26 -10.36
CA PHE A 99 5.05 -3.18 -9.07
C PHE A 99 6.50 -3.68 -9.12
N VAL A 100 6.74 -4.80 -9.79
CA VAL A 100 8.10 -5.34 -9.95
C VAL A 100 8.98 -4.38 -10.73
N VAL A 101 8.51 -3.91 -11.89
CA VAL A 101 9.29 -3.01 -12.76
C VAL A 101 9.60 -1.69 -12.05
N VAL A 102 8.61 -1.04 -11.45
CA VAL A 102 8.81 0.26 -10.79
C VAL A 102 9.76 0.13 -9.61
N ASN A 103 9.59 -0.88 -8.75
CA ASN A 103 10.47 -1.07 -7.61
C ASN A 103 11.91 -1.44 -8.03
N LEU A 104 12.09 -2.22 -9.10
CA LEU A 104 13.42 -2.49 -9.65
C LEU A 104 14.06 -1.23 -10.24
N VAL A 105 13.34 -0.47 -11.07
CA VAL A 105 13.86 0.75 -11.69
C VAL A 105 14.27 1.77 -10.64
N VAL A 106 13.43 2.01 -9.63
CA VAL A 106 13.72 2.98 -8.57
C VAL A 106 14.81 2.43 -7.62
N GLY A 107 14.75 1.12 -7.26
CA GLY A 107 15.74 0.50 -6.38
C GLY A 107 17.13 0.34 -6.99
N MET A 108 17.25 0.40 -8.33
CA MET A 108 18.55 0.33 -9.04
C MET A 108 19.12 1.71 -9.38
N SER A 109 18.38 2.79 -9.21
CA SER A 109 18.80 4.14 -9.62
C SER A 109 20.02 4.68 -8.85
N GLY A 110 20.33 4.13 -7.67
CA GLY A 110 21.49 4.50 -6.83
C GLY A 110 22.43 3.34 -6.53
N GLY A 111 22.30 2.21 -7.22
CA GLY A 111 22.93 0.93 -6.89
C GLY A 111 21.88 -0.05 -6.37
N PHE A 112 22.19 -1.36 -6.40
CA PHE A 112 21.22 -2.38 -5.94
C PHE A 112 20.98 -2.26 -4.44
N ASP A 113 19.76 -1.89 -4.06
CA ASP A 113 19.30 -1.88 -2.68
C ASP A 113 18.49 -3.17 -2.40
N PRO A 114 18.96 -4.05 -1.48
CA PRO A 114 18.20 -5.25 -1.08
C PRO A 114 16.78 -4.97 -0.56
N LEU A 115 16.52 -3.76 -0.04
CA LEU A 115 15.20 -3.35 0.43
C LEU A 115 14.17 -3.32 -0.71
N CYS A 116 14.61 -3.16 -1.96
CA CYS A 116 13.69 -3.22 -3.09
C CYS A 116 13.01 -4.59 -3.22
N LEU A 117 13.66 -5.69 -2.84
CA LEU A 117 13.06 -7.02 -2.84
C LEU A 117 11.94 -7.13 -1.80
N LEU A 118 12.13 -6.49 -0.64
CA LEU A 118 11.12 -6.45 0.42
C LEU A 118 9.92 -5.60 -0.01
N ALA A 119 10.16 -4.46 -0.66
CA ALA A 119 9.11 -3.63 -1.24
C ALA A 119 8.32 -4.38 -2.32
N ILE A 120 9.00 -5.12 -3.21
CA ILE A 120 8.35 -5.98 -4.21
C ILE A 120 7.47 -7.03 -3.52
N ALA A 121 7.98 -7.74 -2.52
CA ALA A 121 7.22 -8.74 -1.78
C ALA A 121 5.97 -8.13 -1.13
N ALA A 122 6.10 -6.95 -0.50
CA ALA A 122 4.97 -6.22 0.07
C ALA A 122 3.93 -5.83 -1.00
N CYS A 123 4.38 -5.32 -2.15
CA CYS A 123 3.48 -4.97 -3.25
C CYS A 123 2.75 -6.18 -3.84
N LEU A 124 3.42 -7.32 -3.98
CA LEU A 124 2.78 -8.55 -4.46
C LEU A 124 1.73 -9.07 -3.47
N THR A 125 2.00 -9.01 -2.14
CA THR A 125 0.99 -9.34 -1.13
C THR A 125 -0.20 -8.37 -1.17
N PHE A 126 0.01 -7.09 -1.47
CA PHE A 126 -1.06 -6.12 -1.66
C PHE A 126 -1.95 -6.46 -2.87
N VAL A 127 -1.36 -6.88 -4.00
CA VAL A 127 -2.16 -7.35 -5.16
C VAL A 127 -3.02 -8.55 -4.77
N MET A 128 -2.48 -9.48 -3.98
CA MET A 128 -3.24 -10.63 -3.46
C MET A 128 -4.33 -10.20 -2.48
N GLU A 129 -4.08 -9.20 -1.65
CA GLU A 129 -5.03 -8.64 -0.69
C GLU A 129 -6.29 -8.11 -1.37
N ILE A 130 -6.13 -7.13 -2.27
CA ILE A 130 -7.27 -6.50 -2.94
C ILE A 130 -7.91 -7.34 -4.06
N GLY A 131 -7.33 -8.45 -4.42
CA GLY A 131 -7.93 -9.46 -5.30
C GLY A 131 -8.86 -10.47 -4.59
N GLN A 132 -9.01 -10.39 -3.25
CA GLN A 132 -9.82 -11.35 -2.50
C GLN A 132 -11.29 -10.94 -2.44
N GLU A 133 -12.18 -11.89 -2.72
CA GLU A 133 -13.63 -11.75 -2.53
C GLU A 133 -14.07 -12.12 -1.10
N ASN A 134 -13.22 -12.82 -0.36
CA ASN A 134 -13.50 -13.32 0.99
C ASN A 134 -12.82 -12.44 2.05
N GLY A 135 -13.61 -11.86 2.96
CA GLY A 135 -13.11 -10.97 4.00
C GLY A 135 -12.10 -11.60 4.97
N ALA A 136 -12.15 -12.91 5.23
CA ALA A 136 -11.15 -13.57 6.07
C ALA A 136 -9.80 -13.68 5.33
N LYS A 137 -9.81 -14.05 4.05
CA LYS A 137 -8.61 -14.07 3.21
C LYS A 137 -8.04 -12.68 3.00
N TYR A 138 -8.89 -11.67 2.79
CA TYR A 138 -8.50 -10.26 2.72
C TYR A 138 -7.68 -9.87 3.97
N ARG A 139 -8.22 -10.08 5.19
CA ARG A 139 -7.53 -9.74 6.44
C ARG A 139 -6.21 -10.48 6.62
N PHE A 140 -6.13 -11.74 6.22
CA PHE A 140 -4.87 -12.50 6.24
C PHE A 140 -3.81 -11.81 5.39
N TRP A 141 -4.14 -11.42 4.16
CA TRP A 141 -3.21 -10.72 3.27
C TRP A 141 -2.87 -9.31 3.76
N VAL A 142 -3.83 -8.59 4.38
CA VAL A 142 -3.55 -7.31 5.07
C VAL A 142 -2.47 -7.46 6.13
N ILE A 143 -2.56 -8.50 6.96
CA ILE A 143 -1.55 -8.76 8.00
C ILE A 143 -0.19 -9.04 7.36
N CYS A 144 -0.13 -9.92 6.36
CA CYS A 144 1.11 -10.23 5.65
C CYS A 144 1.73 -8.97 5.03
N ASN A 145 0.92 -8.17 4.36
CA ASN A 145 1.34 -6.91 3.74
C ASN A 145 1.88 -5.92 4.78
N SER A 146 1.13 -5.72 5.89
CA SER A 146 1.52 -4.81 6.97
C SER A 146 2.85 -5.22 7.62
N VAL A 147 3.09 -6.51 7.85
CA VAL A 147 4.36 -7.01 8.41
C VAL A 147 5.52 -6.69 7.47
N LEU A 148 5.35 -6.88 6.15
CA LEU A 148 6.39 -6.58 5.17
C LEU A 148 6.69 -5.08 5.10
N TRP A 149 5.67 -4.22 5.08
CA TRP A 149 5.85 -2.77 5.09
C TRP A 149 6.49 -2.27 6.39
N CYS A 150 6.01 -2.72 7.56
CA CYS A 150 6.66 -2.37 8.84
C CYS A 150 8.14 -2.79 8.87
N THR A 151 8.46 -3.96 8.31
CA THR A 151 9.86 -4.41 8.21
C THR A 151 10.66 -3.50 7.28
N TYR A 152 10.08 -3.13 6.14
CA TYR A 152 10.69 -2.19 5.20
C TYR A 152 10.96 -0.83 5.86
N ASP A 153 9.98 -0.24 6.53
CA ASP A 153 10.09 1.08 7.18
C ASP A 153 11.15 1.07 8.29
N ILE A 154 11.20 0.00 9.10
CA ILE A 154 12.23 -0.15 10.15
C ILE A 154 13.64 -0.23 9.54
N LEU A 155 13.80 -0.98 8.46
CA LEU A 155 15.12 -1.19 7.83
C LEU A 155 15.55 0.02 6.99
N SER A 156 14.63 0.71 6.33
CA SER A 156 14.89 1.92 5.54
C SER A 156 15.06 3.17 6.41
N LYS A 157 14.70 3.09 7.69
CA LYS A 157 14.63 4.23 8.64
C LYS A 157 13.68 5.34 8.14
N ALA A 158 12.67 4.95 7.36
CA ALA A 158 11.61 5.86 6.88
C ALA A 158 10.58 6.12 7.98
#